data_28dfdb3ad0b79f7f40e632c8187a8734
#
_entry.id   28dfdb3ad0b79f7f40e632c8187a8734
#
_cell.length_a   1.000
_cell.length_b   1.000
_cell.length_c   1.000
_cell.angle_alpha   90.00
_cell.angle_beta   90.00
_cell.angle_gamma   90.00
#
_symmetry.space_group_name_H-M   'P 1'
#
loop_
_entity.id
_entity.type
_entity.pdbx_description
1 polymer ?
#
loop_
_entity_poly.entity_id
_entity_poly.type
_entity_poly.pdbx_seq_one_letter_code
_entity_poly.pdbx_strand_id
1 'polypeptide(L)'
;VRGVSAAMSTWLAGDVRTIATCVQVTRTDATVWGFTDHDVDIAYSGVVYRSTYGYTASAVESSADLSTSNLEIDGLLVTGGGAVTRSGVEAGLWSNAAVLIFVVNYADLSMGQMNLTSGNLGQFTLQNGVWKAELRGLAQTMQQTIGEQFSTTCRATFGDSRCQKALGPLTFSGSVSAVTAQYLAWTDPSLTQAGPTVSFVDSMGRRVPTTGPFQIQIVPPSGTFVANSSVADSAGNTWTAVGGSPSSHQYSVTSGGLYTFNAGDGGAEVFINYTYGVGYFAYGKVTWTSGQNTGYSMEVRNSSPGSVTLAMPMTFAIAPGDAYTIVAGCDKQFGTCRDRWSNILHFRGEPYIPGPDTILRPLGD
;
A
#
# COMPACT_ATOMS: atom_id res chain seq x y z
N VAL A 1 -10.82 -19.89 -30.33
CA VAL A 1 -10.05 -20.16 -31.55
C VAL A 1 -8.87 -19.18 -31.55
N ARG A 2 -7.63 -19.69 -31.48
CA ARG A 2 -6.43 -18.85 -31.57
C ARG A 2 -6.42 -18.25 -32.99
N GLY A 3 -6.46 -16.90 -33.10
CA GLY A 3 -6.40 -16.20 -34.39
C GLY A 3 -5.00 -16.39 -34.99
N VAL A 4 -4.89 -17.22 -36.00
CA VAL A 4 -3.65 -17.50 -36.72
C VAL A 4 -3.85 -17.11 -38.20
N SER A 5 -2.89 -16.46 -38.82
CA SER A 5 -2.95 -16.15 -40.23
C SER A 5 -2.99 -17.44 -41.10
N ALA A 6 -3.56 -17.37 -42.29
CA ALA A 6 -3.58 -18.52 -43.18
C ALA A 6 -2.15 -18.98 -43.53
N ALA A 7 -1.21 -18.06 -43.74
CA ALA A 7 0.18 -18.34 -44.01
C ALA A 7 0.84 -19.10 -42.83
N MET A 8 0.66 -18.61 -41.61
CA MET A 8 1.17 -19.24 -40.37
C MET A 8 0.54 -20.63 -40.16
N SER A 9 -0.77 -20.79 -40.44
CA SER A 9 -1.46 -22.06 -40.29
C SER A 9 -0.92 -23.12 -41.27
N THR A 10 -0.69 -22.73 -42.52
CA THR A 10 -0.11 -23.61 -43.55
C THR A 10 1.32 -24.02 -43.20
N TRP A 11 2.13 -23.08 -42.75
CA TRP A 11 3.50 -23.35 -42.33
C TRP A 11 3.57 -24.28 -41.09
N LEU A 12 2.68 -24.07 -40.10
CA LEU A 12 2.61 -24.94 -38.92
C LEU A 12 2.24 -26.40 -39.26
N ALA A 13 1.55 -26.63 -40.36
CA ALA A 13 1.23 -27.97 -40.86
C ALA A 13 2.41 -28.67 -41.59
N GLY A 14 3.50 -27.96 -41.90
CA GLY A 14 4.67 -28.47 -42.55
C GLY A 14 5.57 -29.32 -41.65
N ASP A 15 6.48 -30.08 -42.24
CA ASP A 15 7.40 -30.98 -41.52
C ASP A 15 8.56 -30.24 -40.85
N VAL A 16 9.04 -29.13 -41.43
CA VAL A 16 10.15 -28.31 -40.91
C VAL A 16 9.58 -27.00 -40.34
N ARG A 17 9.89 -26.75 -39.09
CA ARG A 17 9.36 -25.57 -38.37
C ARG A 17 10.51 -24.75 -37.80
N THR A 18 10.59 -23.51 -38.22
CA THR A 18 11.53 -22.49 -37.71
C THR A 18 10.85 -21.66 -36.64
N ILE A 19 10.57 -22.28 -35.49
CA ILE A 19 9.77 -21.68 -34.39
C ILE A 19 10.72 -20.97 -33.42
N ALA A 20 10.34 -19.72 -33.02
CA ALA A 20 10.86 -19.05 -31.86
C ALA A 20 9.71 -18.63 -30.94
N THR A 21 9.88 -18.86 -29.64
CA THR A 21 8.97 -18.35 -28.62
C THR A 21 9.38 -16.96 -28.21
N CYS A 22 8.42 -16.05 -28.21
CA CYS A 22 8.61 -14.67 -27.78
C CYS A 22 7.73 -14.38 -26.58
N VAL A 23 8.27 -13.68 -25.58
CA VAL A 23 7.54 -13.18 -24.42
C VAL A 23 7.64 -11.66 -24.41
N GLN A 24 6.49 -11.02 -24.45
CA GLN A 24 6.37 -9.59 -24.28
C GLN A 24 5.86 -9.30 -22.86
N VAL A 25 6.58 -8.49 -22.11
CA VAL A 25 6.18 -8.01 -20.80
C VAL A 25 5.97 -6.51 -20.88
N THR A 26 4.76 -6.08 -20.57
CA THR A 26 4.41 -4.65 -20.51
C THR A 26 4.21 -4.28 -19.04
N ARG A 27 5.09 -3.45 -18.51
CA ARG A 27 5.03 -2.96 -17.14
C ARG A 27 3.89 -1.97 -16.96
N THR A 28 3.51 -1.69 -15.71
CA THR A 28 2.47 -0.72 -15.37
C THR A 28 2.81 0.72 -15.77
N ASP A 29 4.10 1.05 -15.95
CA ASP A 29 4.58 2.32 -16.49
C ASP A 29 4.62 2.37 -18.03
N ALA A 30 3.98 1.39 -18.70
CA ALA A 30 3.94 1.21 -20.14
C ALA A 30 5.30 0.89 -20.81
N THR A 31 6.35 0.62 -20.05
CA THR A 31 7.61 0.13 -20.59
C THR A 31 7.46 -1.30 -21.08
N VAL A 32 7.89 -1.58 -22.32
CA VAL A 32 7.77 -2.90 -22.95
C VAL A 32 9.13 -3.57 -23.01
N TRP A 33 9.18 -4.83 -22.59
CA TRP A 33 10.35 -5.69 -22.65
C TRP A 33 10.04 -6.96 -23.44
N GLY A 34 10.98 -7.36 -24.32
CA GLY A 34 10.88 -8.56 -25.14
C GLY A 34 11.98 -9.58 -24.79
N PHE A 35 11.59 -10.85 -24.66
CA PHE A 35 12.47 -12.00 -24.43
C PHE A 35 12.19 -13.06 -25.48
N THR A 36 13.23 -13.80 -25.89
CA THR A 36 13.07 -14.93 -26.81
C THR A 36 13.95 -16.11 -26.40
N ASP A 37 13.51 -17.32 -26.71
CA ASP A 37 14.29 -18.55 -26.59
C ASP A 37 15.23 -18.80 -27.79
N HIS A 38 15.16 -17.94 -28.80
CA HIS A 38 16.03 -18.00 -29.97
C HIS A 38 17.44 -17.51 -29.61
N ASP A 39 18.46 -18.01 -30.31
CA ASP A 39 19.87 -17.64 -30.10
C ASP A 39 20.24 -16.24 -30.64
N VAL A 40 19.38 -15.64 -31.46
CA VAL A 40 19.54 -14.29 -32.03
C VAL A 40 18.34 -13.42 -31.65
N ASP A 41 18.59 -12.13 -31.45
CA ASP A 41 17.54 -11.13 -31.19
C ASP A 41 16.53 -11.08 -32.35
N ILE A 42 15.25 -11.05 -32.02
CA ILE A 42 14.14 -10.97 -32.97
C ILE A 42 13.49 -9.58 -32.88
N ALA A 43 13.51 -8.81 -33.97
CA ALA A 43 12.78 -7.55 -34.08
C ALA A 43 11.40 -7.81 -34.71
N TYR A 44 10.34 -7.70 -33.90
CA TYR A 44 8.98 -7.97 -34.36
C TYR A 44 7.98 -6.96 -33.78
N SER A 45 7.11 -6.43 -34.63
CA SER A 45 6.04 -5.48 -34.24
C SER A 45 6.52 -4.28 -33.40
N GLY A 46 7.70 -3.73 -33.72
CA GLY A 46 8.28 -2.56 -33.03
C GLY A 46 8.97 -2.87 -31.69
N VAL A 47 9.05 -4.14 -31.29
CA VAL A 47 9.74 -4.58 -30.08
C VAL A 47 10.91 -5.47 -30.47
N VAL A 48 12.04 -5.30 -29.77
CA VAL A 48 13.20 -6.19 -29.91
C VAL A 48 13.15 -7.23 -28.81
N TYR A 49 12.99 -8.49 -29.19
CA TYR A 49 13.01 -9.65 -28.29
C TYR A 49 14.44 -10.14 -28.15
N ARG A 50 15.00 -9.96 -26.95
CA ARG A 50 16.42 -10.21 -26.66
C ARG A 50 16.66 -11.68 -26.30
N SER A 51 17.65 -12.26 -26.96
CA SER A 51 18.15 -13.63 -26.70
C SER A 51 19.07 -13.69 -25.47
N THR A 52 19.74 -12.58 -25.15
CA THR A 52 20.79 -12.51 -24.12
C THR A 52 20.27 -12.52 -22.68
N TYR A 53 18.96 -12.47 -22.47
CA TYR A 53 18.38 -12.40 -21.12
C TYR A 53 18.12 -13.78 -20.48
N GLY A 54 18.58 -14.87 -21.14
CA GLY A 54 18.54 -16.22 -20.56
C GLY A 54 17.14 -16.69 -20.20
N TYR A 55 16.16 -16.43 -21.07
CA TYR A 55 14.77 -16.80 -20.84
C TYR A 55 14.55 -18.31 -21.04
N THR A 56 13.91 -18.96 -20.09
CA THR A 56 13.38 -20.32 -20.20
C THR A 56 11.95 -20.33 -19.71
N ALA A 57 11.01 -20.77 -20.53
CA ALA A 57 9.63 -21.01 -20.12
C ALA A 57 9.45 -22.45 -19.71
N SER A 58 8.70 -22.70 -18.64
CA SER A 58 8.13 -24.03 -18.40
C SER A 58 7.08 -24.35 -19.47
N ALA A 59 6.73 -25.62 -19.62
CA ALA A 59 5.69 -26.03 -20.57
C ALA A 59 4.37 -25.30 -20.25
N VAL A 60 3.73 -24.77 -21.29
CA VAL A 60 2.39 -24.19 -21.17
C VAL A 60 1.38 -25.31 -21.04
N GLU A 61 0.96 -25.62 -19.84
CA GLU A 61 -0.15 -26.55 -19.60
C GLU A 61 -1.49 -25.79 -19.64
N SER A 62 -2.42 -26.28 -20.42
CA SER A 62 -3.77 -25.73 -20.52
C SER A 62 -4.76 -26.85 -20.22
N SER A 63 -5.42 -26.75 -19.07
CA SER A 63 -6.54 -27.61 -18.73
C SER A 63 -7.88 -26.98 -19.11
N ALA A 64 -8.87 -27.81 -19.41
CA ALA A 64 -10.22 -27.35 -19.78
C ALA A 64 -11.08 -27.01 -18.54
N ASP A 65 -10.61 -27.32 -17.34
CA ASP A 65 -11.20 -26.96 -16.07
C ASP A 65 -10.69 -25.57 -15.63
N LEU A 66 -11.44 -24.90 -14.77
CA LEU A 66 -11.08 -23.58 -14.21
C LEU A 66 -9.90 -23.66 -13.22
N SER A 67 -9.07 -24.71 -13.32
CA SER A 67 -7.84 -24.77 -12.54
C SER A 67 -6.86 -23.69 -12.98
N THR A 68 -6.17 -23.09 -12.05
CA THR A 68 -5.12 -22.12 -12.33
C THR A 68 -3.97 -22.84 -13.02
N SER A 69 -3.74 -22.57 -14.30
CA SER A 69 -2.51 -22.99 -14.95
C SER A 69 -1.38 -22.11 -14.40
N ASN A 70 -0.53 -22.67 -13.57
CA ASN A 70 0.67 -22.02 -13.07
C ASN A 70 1.78 -22.22 -14.11
N LEU A 71 2.04 -21.16 -14.87
CA LEU A 71 3.20 -21.09 -15.73
C LEU A 71 4.30 -20.33 -14.97
N GLU A 72 5.46 -20.94 -14.79
CA GLU A 72 6.64 -20.26 -14.27
C GLU A 72 7.49 -19.76 -15.44
N ILE A 73 7.95 -18.52 -15.32
CA ILE A 73 8.89 -17.88 -16.23
C ILE A 73 10.18 -17.67 -15.46
N ASP A 74 11.26 -18.27 -15.92
CA ASP A 74 12.59 -18.13 -15.33
C ASP A 74 13.50 -17.28 -16.22
N GLY A 75 14.39 -16.51 -15.61
CA GLY A 75 15.39 -15.73 -16.33
C GLY A 75 16.56 -15.31 -15.45
N LEU A 76 17.64 -14.89 -16.09
CA LEU A 76 18.84 -14.44 -15.42
C LEU A 76 18.71 -12.99 -14.96
N LEU A 77 19.11 -12.71 -13.71
CA LEU A 77 19.34 -11.34 -13.22
C LEU A 77 20.62 -10.80 -13.86
N VAL A 78 20.49 -9.80 -14.71
CA VAL A 78 21.65 -9.16 -15.34
C VAL A 78 22.03 -7.94 -14.49
N THR A 79 23.24 -7.97 -13.92
CA THR A 79 23.85 -6.81 -13.28
C THR A 79 24.43 -5.89 -14.36
N GLY A 80 23.94 -4.64 -14.43
CA GLY A 80 24.49 -3.66 -15.37
C GLY A 80 23.70 -3.49 -16.68
N GLY A 81 22.47 -2.98 -16.61
CA GLY A 81 21.66 -2.59 -17.77
C GLY A 81 20.79 -3.69 -18.37
N GLY A 82 20.61 -4.81 -17.68
CA GLY A 82 19.67 -5.87 -18.06
C GLY A 82 18.20 -5.51 -17.84
N ALA A 83 17.30 -6.27 -18.49
CA ALA A 83 15.87 -6.07 -18.44
C ALA A 83 15.31 -6.14 -17.00
N VAL A 84 15.74 -7.16 -16.25
CA VAL A 84 15.28 -7.40 -14.88
C VAL A 84 16.44 -7.17 -13.93
N THR A 85 16.34 -6.13 -13.13
CA THR A 85 17.31 -5.80 -12.07
C THR A 85 16.72 -6.12 -10.72
N ARG A 86 17.57 -6.46 -9.74
CA ARG A 86 17.14 -6.68 -8.36
C ARG A 86 16.40 -5.46 -7.80
N SER A 87 16.94 -4.27 -7.98
CA SER A 87 16.30 -3.02 -7.53
C SER A 87 14.95 -2.78 -8.21
N GLY A 88 14.79 -3.13 -9.50
CA GLY A 88 13.53 -3.00 -10.21
C GLY A 88 12.46 -3.98 -9.71
N VAL A 89 12.86 -5.20 -9.32
CA VAL A 89 11.93 -6.17 -8.71
C VAL A 89 11.57 -5.75 -7.30
N GLU A 90 12.53 -5.37 -6.47
CA GLU A 90 12.30 -4.86 -5.11
C GLU A 90 11.45 -3.57 -5.13
N ALA A 91 11.58 -2.74 -6.17
CA ALA A 91 10.74 -1.56 -6.40
C ALA A 91 9.31 -1.90 -6.85
N GLY A 92 9.01 -3.16 -7.13
CA GLY A 92 7.69 -3.57 -7.62
C GLY A 92 7.39 -3.17 -9.07
N LEU A 93 8.39 -2.78 -9.87
CA LEU A 93 8.21 -2.35 -11.27
C LEU A 93 7.60 -3.43 -12.16
N TRP A 94 7.79 -4.69 -11.78
CA TRP A 94 7.31 -5.86 -12.50
C TRP A 94 6.00 -6.41 -11.93
N SER A 95 5.54 -5.90 -10.79
CA SER A 95 4.32 -6.37 -10.14
C SER A 95 3.10 -6.13 -11.04
N ASN A 96 2.34 -7.18 -11.28
CA ASN A 96 1.16 -7.15 -12.14
C ASN A 96 1.41 -6.69 -13.59
N ALA A 97 2.66 -6.78 -14.09
CA ALA A 97 2.97 -6.48 -15.48
C ALA A 97 2.22 -7.44 -16.42
N ALA A 98 1.69 -6.92 -17.51
CA ALA A 98 0.99 -7.74 -18.50
C ALA A 98 1.99 -8.57 -19.31
N VAL A 99 1.70 -9.83 -19.50
CA VAL A 99 2.54 -10.78 -20.27
C VAL A 99 1.76 -11.35 -21.43
N LEU A 100 2.40 -11.38 -22.60
CA LEU A 100 1.93 -12.07 -23.79
C LEU A 100 3.02 -13.03 -24.24
N ILE A 101 2.69 -14.33 -24.32
CA ILE A 101 3.57 -15.37 -24.84
C ILE A 101 3.03 -15.82 -26.20
N PHE A 102 3.88 -15.78 -27.20
CA PHE A 102 3.50 -16.14 -28.57
C PHE A 102 4.68 -16.78 -29.29
N VAL A 103 4.39 -17.46 -30.37
CA VAL A 103 5.39 -17.99 -31.30
C VAL A 103 5.36 -17.28 -32.64
N VAL A 104 6.53 -17.19 -33.24
CA VAL A 104 6.74 -16.65 -34.59
C VAL A 104 7.56 -17.62 -35.41
N ASN A 105 7.46 -17.52 -36.74
CA ASN A 105 8.43 -18.09 -37.64
C ASN A 105 9.62 -17.14 -37.73
N TYR A 106 10.78 -17.48 -37.10
CA TYR A 106 11.95 -16.59 -37.12
C TYR A 106 12.57 -16.43 -38.51
N ALA A 107 12.31 -17.37 -39.44
CA ALA A 107 12.79 -17.27 -40.81
C ALA A 107 11.89 -16.34 -41.69
N ASP A 108 10.61 -16.17 -41.33
CA ASP A 108 9.70 -15.25 -42.02
C ASP A 108 8.68 -14.66 -41.05
N LEU A 109 9.00 -13.51 -40.47
CA LEU A 109 8.19 -12.79 -39.53
C LEU A 109 6.90 -12.19 -40.14
N SER A 110 6.80 -12.12 -41.48
CA SER A 110 5.62 -11.60 -42.17
C SER A 110 4.39 -12.51 -42.02
N MET A 111 4.58 -13.77 -41.66
CA MET A 111 3.50 -14.72 -41.38
C MET A 111 2.67 -14.35 -40.13
N GLY A 112 3.17 -13.44 -39.30
CA GLY A 112 2.52 -13.01 -38.07
C GLY A 112 2.87 -13.88 -36.87
N GLN A 113 2.05 -13.84 -35.83
CA GLN A 113 2.26 -14.56 -34.57
C GLN A 113 1.11 -15.49 -34.23
N MET A 114 1.40 -16.53 -33.46
CA MET A 114 0.38 -17.35 -32.81
C MET A 114 0.47 -17.17 -31.28
N ASN A 115 -0.54 -16.57 -30.68
CA ASN A 115 -0.58 -16.37 -29.24
C ASN A 115 -0.75 -17.72 -28.52
N LEU A 116 0.12 -18.02 -27.58
CA LEU A 116 0.05 -19.21 -26.73
C LEU A 116 -0.78 -18.93 -25.49
N THR A 117 -0.39 -17.93 -24.72
CA THR A 117 -1.05 -17.53 -23.48
C THR A 117 -0.81 -16.05 -23.16
N SER A 118 -1.66 -15.49 -22.31
CA SER A 118 -1.50 -14.14 -21.77
C SER A 118 -1.95 -14.12 -20.31
N GLY A 119 -1.44 -13.18 -19.57
CA GLY A 119 -1.76 -13.02 -18.16
C GLY A 119 -0.98 -11.86 -17.54
N ASN A 120 -0.88 -11.88 -16.23
CA ASN A 120 -0.12 -10.89 -15.48
C ASN A 120 0.96 -11.58 -14.63
N LEU A 121 2.10 -10.92 -14.46
CA LEU A 121 3.13 -11.41 -13.55
C LEU A 121 2.61 -11.35 -12.11
N GLY A 122 2.73 -12.47 -11.42
CA GLY A 122 2.37 -12.64 -10.02
C GLY A 122 3.57 -12.46 -9.10
N GLN A 123 3.84 -13.49 -8.31
CA GLN A 123 4.94 -13.48 -7.35
C GLN A 123 6.30 -13.59 -8.08
N PHE A 124 7.24 -12.72 -7.65
CA PHE A 124 8.64 -12.80 -8.03
C PHE A 124 9.46 -13.43 -6.93
N THR A 125 10.33 -14.34 -7.31
CA THR A 125 11.35 -14.93 -6.43
C THR A 125 12.73 -14.65 -7.01
N LEU A 126 13.63 -14.11 -6.19
CA LEU A 126 15.03 -13.82 -6.55
C LEU A 126 15.93 -14.78 -5.78
N GLN A 127 16.61 -15.68 -6.47
CA GLN A 127 17.52 -16.63 -5.84
C GLN A 127 18.74 -16.88 -6.72
N ASN A 128 19.94 -16.78 -6.14
CA ASN A 128 21.22 -17.11 -6.81
C ASN A 128 21.44 -16.44 -8.16
N GLY A 129 21.02 -15.18 -8.33
CA GLY A 129 21.19 -14.47 -9.61
C GLY A 129 20.16 -14.84 -10.69
N VAL A 130 19.18 -15.66 -10.35
CA VAL A 130 18.05 -16.03 -11.21
C VAL A 130 16.77 -15.40 -10.64
N TRP A 131 15.91 -14.93 -11.51
CA TRP A 131 14.55 -14.55 -11.14
C TRP A 131 13.56 -15.59 -11.65
N LYS A 132 12.54 -15.84 -10.87
CA LYS A 132 11.37 -16.63 -11.23
C LYS A 132 10.13 -15.78 -11.06
N ALA A 133 9.23 -15.85 -12.02
CA ALA A 133 7.95 -15.16 -11.95
C ALA A 133 6.81 -16.12 -12.27
N GLU A 134 5.77 -16.07 -11.44
CA GLU A 134 4.51 -16.78 -11.69
C GLU A 134 3.70 -16.00 -12.71
N LEU A 135 3.16 -16.68 -13.72
CA LEU A 135 2.19 -16.10 -14.65
C LEU A 135 0.76 -16.41 -14.18
N ARG A 136 0.01 -15.38 -13.88
CA ARG A 136 -1.40 -15.47 -13.47
C ARG A 136 -2.31 -15.28 -14.65
N GLY A 137 -3.01 -16.34 -15.01
CA GLY A 137 -3.98 -16.33 -16.10
C GLY A 137 -5.35 -15.77 -15.71
N LEU A 138 -6.24 -15.63 -16.69
CA LEU A 138 -7.60 -15.12 -16.52
C LEU A 138 -8.43 -15.94 -15.51
N ALA A 139 -8.19 -17.25 -15.42
CA ALA A 139 -8.89 -18.15 -14.49
C ALA A 139 -8.75 -17.69 -13.02
N GLN A 140 -7.57 -17.22 -12.62
CA GLN A 140 -7.35 -16.71 -11.27
C GLN A 140 -8.14 -15.42 -11.00
N THR A 141 -8.27 -14.53 -11.99
CA THR A 141 -9.10 -13.33 -11.86
C THR A 141 -10.57 -13.68 -11.71
N MET A 142 -11.04 -14.74 -12.40
CA MET A 142 -12.41 -15.23 -12.30
C MET A 142 -12.74 -15.91 -10.97
N GLN A 143 -11.73 -16.41 -10.25
CA GLN A 143 -11.90 -17.04 -8.93
C GLN A 143 -11.95 -16.01 -7.78
N GLN A 144 -11.69 -14.74 -8.05
CA GLN A 144 -11.75 -13.71 -7.02
C GLN A 144 -13.21 -13.48 -6.58
N THR A 145 -13.42 -13.40 -5.26
CA THR A 145 -14.71 -13.04 -4.70
C THR A 145 -15.06 -11.60 -5.03
N ILE A 146 -16.15 -11.37 -5.80
CA ILE A 146 -16.59 -10.04 -6.24
C ILE A 146 -17.58 -9.41 -5.25
N GLY A 147 -18.03 -10.15 -4.22
CA GLY A 147 -18.99 -9.66 -3.23
C GLY A 147 -18.37 -8.64 -2.26
N GLU A 148 -19.08 -7.56 -1.97
CA GLU A 148 -18.75 -6.65 -0.87
C GLU A 148 -19.38 -7.16 0.42
N GLN A 149 -18.61 -7.16 1.52
CA GLN A 149 -19.14 -7.48 2.85
C GLN A 149 -19.68 -6.22 3.50
N PHE A 150 -20.73 -6.37 4.31
CA PHE A 150 -21.20 -5.30 5.17
C PHE A 150 -20.12 -4.92 6.18
N SER A 151 -19.90 -3.62 6.37
CA SER A 151 -18.86 -3.09 7.25
C SER A 151 -19.33 -1.78 7.87
N THR A 152 -18.98 -1.55 9.13
CA THR A 152 -19.18 -0.26 9.79
C THR A 152 -18.37 0.86 9.15
N THR A 153 -17.29 0.54 8.43
CA THR A 153 -16.43 1.47 7.72
C THR A 153 -16.83 1.63 6.27
N CYS A 154 -16.52 2.77 5.69
CA CYS A 154 -16.80 3.08 4.29
C CYS A 154 -15.94 2.23 3.34
N ARG A 155 -16.55 1.55 2.38
CA ARG A 155 -15.89 0.73 1.36
C ARG A 155 -15.37 1.54 0.17
N ALA A 156 -15.84 2.78 -0.02
CA ALA A 156 -15.39 3.65 -1.11
C ALA A 156 -13.96 4.14 -0.86
N THR A 157 -13.17 4.32 -1.92
CA THR A 157 -11.89 5.04 -1.84
C THR A 157 -12.16 6.54 -1.79
N PHE A 158 -11.43 7.27 -0.96
CA PHE A 158 -11.64 8.71 -0.81
C PHE A 158 -11.46 9.41 -2.15
N GLY A 159 -12.52 10.08 -2.62
CA GLY A 159 -12.57 10.79 -3.90
C GLY A 159 -12.85 9.93 -5.14
N ASP A 160 -13.12 8.63 -5.00
CA ASP A 160 -13.54 7.79 -6.13
C ASP A 160 -14.98 8.10 -6.60
N SER A 161 -15.43 7.40 -7.64
CA SER A 161 -16.78 7.56 -8.22
C SER A 161 -17.92 7.24 -7.22
N ARG A 162 -17.66 6.47 -6.17
CA ARG A 162 -18.61 6.13 -5.11
C ARG A 162 -18.60 7.17 -3.99
N CYS A 163 -17.41 7.66 -3.61
CA CYS A 163 -17.23 8.70 -2.59
C CYS A 163 -17.63 10.09 -3.11
N GLN A 164 -17.29 10.42 -4.36
CA GLN A 164 -17.60 11.68 -5.04
C GLN A 164 -17.09 12.94 -4.33
N LYS A 165 -16.20 12.83 -3.34
CA LYS A 165 -15.58 14.01 -2.72
C LYS A 165 -14.55 14.60 -3.66
N ALA A 166 -14.70 15.89 -3.99
CA ALA A 166 -13.73 16.59 -4.83
C ALA A 166 -12.36 16.68 -4.12
N LEU A 167 -11.33 16.08 -4.71
CA LEU A 167 -9.99 16.03 -4.14
C LEU A 167 -9.12 17.24 -4.54
N GLY A 168 -9.44 17.97 -5.61
CA GLY A 168 -8.65 19.11 -6.06
C GLY A 168 -8.31 20.11 -4.93
N PRO A 169 -9.32 20.64 -4.19
CA PRO A 169 -9.08 21.54 -3.05
C PRO A 169 -8.37 20.89 -1.85
N LEU A 170 -8.27 19.56 -1.84
CA LEU A 170 -7.69 18.75 -0.76
C LEU A 170 -6.32 18.17 -1.14
N THR A 171 -5.81 18.54 -2.32
CA THR A 171 -4.51 18.12 -2.85
C THR A 171 -3.54 19.29 -2.74
N PHE A 172 -2.38 19.02 -2.16
CA PHE A 172 -1.33 20.01 -1.94
C PHE A 172 -0.04 19.52 -2.60
N SER A 173 0.74 20.45 -3.12
CA SER A 173 2.09 20.16 -3.61
C SER A 173 3.10 20.58 -2.55
N GLY A 174 4.14 19.80 -2.39
CA GLY A 174 5.20 20.07 -1.44
C GLY A 174 6.57 19.58 -1.95
N SER A 175 7.59 19.90 -1.20
CA SER A 175 8.94 19.37 -1.41
C SER A 175 9.60 19.03 -0.07
N VAL A 176 10.43 18.01 -0.10
CA VAL A 176 11.17 17.56 1.09
C VAL A 176 12.18 18.63 1.50
N SER A 177 12.02 19.18 2.68
CA SER A 177 12.96 20.14 3.25
C SER A 177 14.11 19.44 3.99
N ALA A 178 13.76 18.51 4.87
CA ALA A 178 14.73 17.65 5.55
C ALA A 178 14.14 16.25 5.78
N VAL A 179 14.98 15.25 5.73
CA VAL A 179 14.60 13.85 5.94
C VAL A 179 14.79 13.49 7.40
N THR A 180 13.73 13.01 8.06
CA THR A 180 13.76 12.55 9.46
C THR A 180 13.91 11.04 9.58
N ALA A 181 13.41 10.29 8.58
CA ALA A 181 13.68 8.87 8.40
C ALA A 181 13.79 8.57 6.90
N GLN A 182 14.93 8.07 6.46
CA GLN A 182 15.40 8.01 5.07
C GLN A 182 14.39 7.49 4.03
N TYR A 183 13.53 6.55 4.41
CA TYR A 183 12.55 5.94 3.50
C TYR A 183 11.10 6.20 3.93
N LEU A 184 10.90 6.91 5.06
CA LEU A 184 9.62 6.86 5.75
C LEU A 184 9.05 8.24 6.11
N ALA A 185 9.91 9.21 6.49
CA ALA A 185 9.44 10.48 7.05
C ALA A 185 10.35 11.66 6.71
N TRP A 186 9.72 12.82 6.57
CA TRP A 186 10.42 14.09 6.28
C TRP A 186 9.67 15.29 6.85
N THR A 187 10.31 16.44 6.77
CA THR A 187 9.71 17.74 7.07
C THR A 187 9.50 18.56 5.80
N ASP A 188 8.40 19.29 5.78
CA ASP A 188 8.06 20.27 4.76
C ASP A 188 7.30 21.43 5.40
N PRO A 189 7.95 22.55 5.71
CA PRO A 189 7.32 23.70 6.36
C PRO A 189 6.17 24.35 5.56
N SER A 190 6.04 24.07 4.28
CA SER A 190 4.93 24.54 3.45
C SER A 190 3.59 23.89 3.79
N LEU A 191 3.62 22.69 4.39
CA LEU A 191 2.43 21.97 4.83
C LEU A 191 1.97 22.48 6.20
N THR A 192 1.12 23.48 6.21
CA THR A 192 0.61 24.14 7.44
C THR A 192 -0.71 23.59 7.94
N GLN A 193 -1.31 22.63 7.20
CA GLN A 193 -2.65 22.10 7.48
C GLN A 193 -2.67 21.30 8.77
N ALA A 194 -3.47 21.76 9.72
CA ALA A 194 -3.78 21.03 10.95
C ALA A 194 -5.06 20.18 10.78
N GLY A 195 -5.04 18.99 11.28
CA GLY A 195 -6.22 18.13 11.32
C GLY A 195 -7.12 18.43 12.54
N PRO A 196 -8.28 17.79 12.63
CA PRO A 196 -9.18 17.96 13.76
C PRO A 196 -8.58 17.41 15.06
N THR A 197 -9.01 17.98 16.17
CA THR A 197 -8.74 17.43 17.50
C THR A 197 -9.83 16.42 17.86
N VAL A 198 -9.42 15.28 18.37
CA VAL A 198 -10.29 14.17 18.77
C VAL A 198 -10.10 13.90 20.27
N SER A 199 -11.20 13.65 20.99
CA SER A 199 -11.15 13.23 22.38
C SER A 199 -10.98 11.72 22.47
N PHE A 200 -10.05 11.26 23.29
CA PHE A 200 -9.84 9.86 23.65
C PHE A 200 -10.32 9.62 25.08
N VAL A 201 -11.19 8.64 25.25
CA VAL A 201 -11.63 8.16 26.54
C VAL A 201 -10.98 6.81 26.80
N ASP A 202 -10.16 6.72 27.83
CA ASP A 202 -9.50 5.48 28.21
C ASP A 202 -10.51 4.55 28.91
N SER A 203 -10.79 3.41 28.31
CA SER A 203 -11.70 2.40 28.88
C SER A 203 -10.97 1.18 29.44
N MET A 204 -9.66 1.07 29.20
CA MET A 204 -8.87 -0.10 29.61
C MET A 204 -8.02 0.13 30.85
N GLY A 205 -7.76 1.41 31.19
CA GLY A 205 -6.87 1.79 32.28
C GLY A 205 -5.39 1.50 31.98
N ARG A 206 -4.53 2.16 32.74
CA ARG A 206 -3.06 2.00 32.66
C ARG A 206 -2.53 1.90 34.09
N ARG A 207 -1.50 1.08 34.30
CA ARG A 207 -0.84 0.98 35.60
C ARG A 207 0.32 1.95 35.71
N VAL A 208 0.34 2.73 36.77
CA VAL A 208 1.52 3.49 37.17
C VAL A 208 2.65 2.50 37.48
N PRO A 209 3.87 2.66 36.93
CA PRO A 209 4.98 1.77 37.23
C PRO A 209 5.20 1.62 38.73
N THR A 210 5.53 0.42 39.20
CA THR A 210 5.82 0.14 40.63
C THR A 210 7.21 0.55 41.06
N THR A 211 8.09 0.81 40.08
CA THR A 211 9.45 1.31 40.25
C THR A 211 9.69 2.53 39.40
N GLY A 212 10.50 3.47 39.84
CA GLY A 212 10.78 4.68 39.07
C GLY A 212 11.47 4.43 37.72
N PRO A 213 11.22 5.29 36.73
CA PRO A 213 10.39 6.50 36.80
C PRO A 213 8.88 6.17 36.80
N PHE A 214 8.13 6.84 37.68
CA PHE A 214 6.68 6.69 37.80
C PHE A 214 5.97 7.49 36.69
N GLN A 215 6.20 7.09 35.44
CA GLN A 215 5.77 7.84 34.24
C GLN A 215 5.03 6.98 33.27
N ILE A 216 4.04 7.58 32.60
CA ILE A 216 3.30 6.97 31.50
C ILE A 216 3.38 7.90 30.29
N GLN A 217 4.01 7.45 29.20
CA GLN A 217 4.00 8.16 27.94
C GLN A 217 2.75 7.79 27.15
N ILE A 218 1.92 8.79 26.82
CA ILE A 218 0.80 8.59 25.93
C ILE A 218 1.28 8.61 24.47
N VAL A 219 0.92 7.57 23.75
CA VAL A 219 1.05 7.48 22.30
C VAL A 219 -0.35 7.42 21.73
N PRO A 220 -0.86 8.50 21.10
CA PRO A 220 -2.18 8.49 20.48
C PRO A 220 -2.29 7.44 19.37
N PRO A 221 -3.50 6.93 19.07
CA PRO A 221 -3.72 5.97 17.97
C PRO A 221 -3.28 6.52 16.61
N SER A 222 -3.40 7.83 16.44
CA SER A 222 -2.91 8.58 15.27
C SER A 222 -2.61 10.02 15.68
N GLY A 223 -1.77 10.72 14.91
CA GLY A 223 -1.48 12.13 15.18
C GLY A 223 -0.62 12.38 16.43
N THR A 224 -0.86 13.50 17.07
CA THR A 224 -0.05 13.98 18.20
C THR A 224 -0.92 14.32 19.41
N PHE A 225 -0.43 14.06 20.61
CA PHE A 225 -1.06 14.52 21.84
C PHE A 225 -1.25 16.04 21.81
N VAL A 226 -2.43 16.53 22.22
CA VAL A 226 -2.75 17.95 22.25
C VAL A 226 -2.91 18.42 23.70
N ALA A 227 -3.79 17.81 24.45
CA ALA A 227 -4.04 18.22 25.83
C ALA A 227 -4.58 17.07 26.69
N ASN A 228 -4.30 17.14 27.97
CA ASN A 228 -4.96 16.32 28.96
C ASN A 228 -6.41 16.75 29.15
N SER A 229 -7.31 15.78 29.33
CA SER A 229 -8.70 16.05 29.69
C SER A 229 -8.97 15.72 31.16
N SER A 230 -8.60 14.49 31.60
CA SER A 230 -8.74 14.06 32.97
C SER A 230 -7.92 12.80 33.25
N VAL A 231 -7.60 12.57 34.51
CA VAL A 231 -7.11 11.29 35.01
C VAL A 231 -7.98 10.87 36.18
N ALA A 232 -8.44 9.61 36.17
CA ALA A 232 -9.23 9.04 37.26
C ALA A 232 -8.67 7.67 37.65
N ASP A 233 -8.95 7.19 38.86
CA ASP A 233 -8.66 5.82 39.29
C ASP A 233 -9.82 4.85 38.97
N SER A 234 -9.65 3.57 39.27
CA SER A 234 -10.66 2.54 39.05
C SER A 234 -11.92 2.69 39.91
N ALA A 235 -11.86 3.49 40.98
CA ALA A 235 -13.01 3.85 41.81
C ALA A 235 -13.79 5.07 41.29
N GLY A 236 -13.27 5.71 40.20
CA GLY A 236 -13.88 6.90 39.60
C GLY A 236 -13.43 8.23 40.23
N ASN A 237 -12.47 8.22 41.15
CA ASN A 237 -11.99 9.44 41.77
C ASN A 237 -11.06 10.17 40.77
N THR A 238 -11.34 11.44 40.54
CA THR A 238 -10.52 12.29 39.65
C THR A 238 -9.25 12.75 40.35
N TRP A 239 -8.11 12.57 39.69
CA TRP A 239 -6.80 13.04 40.15
C TRP A 239 -6.54 14.48 39.72
N THR A 240 -5.76 15.20 40.48
CA THR A 240 -5.48 16.62 40.24
C THR A 240 -4.23 16.84 39.42
N ALA A 241 -4.31 17.62 38.35
CA ALA A 241 -3.17 18.04 37.55
C ALA A 241 -2.37 19.15 38.29
N VAL A 242 -1.05 19.02 38.33
CA VAL A 242 -0.16 20.00 38.95
C VAL A 242 1.01 20.37 38.02
N GLY A 243 1.56 21.59 38.18
CA GLY A 243 2.67 22.06 37.33
C GLY A 243 4.06 21.64 37.79
N GLY A 244 4.19 20.86 38.90
CA GLY A 244 5.46 20.46 39.48
C GLY A 244 5.47 18.99 39.87
N SER A 245 6.23 18.64 40.92
CA SER A 245 6.28 17.28 41.46
C SER A 245 4.94 16.90 42.09
N PRO A 246 4.28 15.83 41.63
CA PRO A 246 2.98 15.45 42.16
C PRO A 246 3.08 14.82 43.54
N SER A 247 2.10 15.10 44.40
CA SER A 247 1.79 14.35 45.63
C SER A 247 0.86 13.16 45.29
N SER A 248 0.51 12.33 46.30
CA SER A 248 -0.40 11.21 46.06
C SER A 248 -1.73 11.68 45.47
N HIS A 249 -2.26 10.93 44.48
CA HIS A 249 -3.45 11.25 43.67
C HIS A 249 -3.33 12.56 42.87
N GLN A 250 -2.09 12.96 42.58
CA GLN A 250 -1.80 14.06 41.66
C GLN A 250 -0.95 13.56 40.49
N TYR A 251 -0.94 14.33 39.43
CA TYR A 251 -0.08 14.07 38.26
C TYR A 251 0.39 15.38 37.62
N SER A 252 1.52 15.34 36.97
CA SER A 252 1.92 16.38 36.01
C SER A 252 1.98 15.81 34.63
N VAL A 253 1.73 16.65 33.62
CA VAL A 253 1.76 16.24 32.22
C VAL A 253 2.49 17.26 31.37
N THR A 254 3.36 16.78 30.48
CA THR A 254 4.07 17.64 29.53
C THR A 254 3.22 17.86 28.27
N SER A 255 3.60 18.86 27.46
CA SER A 255 2.99 19.10 26.13
C SER A 255 3.12 17.92 25.16
N GLY A 256 4.06 16.99 25.42
CA GLY A 256 4.25 15.77 24.66
C GLY A 256 3.45 14.57 25.18
N GLY A 257 2.61 14.75 26.22
CA GLY A 257 1.78 13.68 26.77
C GLY A 257 2.55 12.70 27.68
N LEU A 258 3.64 13.14 28.28
CA LEU A 258 4.32 12.39 29.36
C LEU A 258 3.69 12.74 30.69
N TYR A 259 3.03 11.78 31.31
CA TYR A 259 2.44 11.88 32.64
C TYR A 259 3.42 11.39 33.69
N THR A 260 3.59 12.16 34.75
CA THR A 260 4.42 11.81 35.92
C THR A 260 3.52 11.72 37.16
N PHE A 261 3.69 10.69 37.96
CA PHE A 261 2.91 10.38 39.14
C PHE A 261 3.78 10.37 40.38
N ASN A 262 3.18 10.38 41.57
CA ASN A 262 3.89 10.22 42.83
C ASN A 262 4.37 8.78 43.02
N ALA A 263 5.51 8.60 43.68
CA ALA A 263 6.04 7.27 44.00
C ALA A 263 5.10 6.42 44.88
N GLY A 264 4.31 7.06 45.74
CA GLY A 264 3.32 6.39 46.58
C GLY A 264 2.10 5.83 45.80
N ASP A 265 1.94 6.26 44.56
CA ASP A 265 0.85 5.79 43.67
C ASP A 265 1.33 4.64 42.76
N GLY A 266 2.54 4.11 42.93
CA GLY A 266 3.08 3.01 42.17
C GLY A 266 2.17 1.76 42.19
N GLY A 267 1.81 1.25 41.03
CA GLY A 267 0.88 0.12 40.86
C GLY A 267 -0.59 0.52 40.79
N ALA A 268 -0.94 1.80 41.03
CA ALA A 268 -2.30 2.27 40.85
C ALA A 268 -2.78 2.16 39.38
N GLU A 269 -4.01 1.78 39.19
CA GLU A 269 -4.66 1.79 37.89
C GLU A 269 -5.30 3.15 37.63
N VAL A 270 -4.94 3.79 36.52
CA VAL A 270 -5.40 5.13 36.15
C VAL A 270 -5.99 5.12 34.74
N PHE A 271 -7.07 5.84 34.55
CA PHE A 271 -7.77 6.06 33.27
C PHE A 271 -7.43 7.45 32.79
N ILE A 272 -6.65 7.56 31.70
CA ILE A 272 -6.15 8.83 31.18
C ILE A 272 -6.93 9.26 29.97
N ASN A 273 -7.77 10.26 30.14
CA ASN A 273 -8.52 10.88 29.05
C ASN A 273 -7.76 12.08 28.50
N TYR A 274 -7.65 12.18 27.18
CA TYR A 274 -6.88 13.24 26.55
C TYR A 274 -7.46 13.60 25.18
N THR A 275 -7.01 14.70 24.63
CA THR A 275 -7.29 15.07 23.23
C THR A 275 -6.01 14.92 22.41
N TYR A 276 -6.18 14.51 21.15
CA TYR A 276 -5.07 14.41 20.19
C TYR A 276 -5.48 14.99 18.85
N GLY A 277 -4.50 15.56 18.13
CA GLY A 277 -4.70 16.06 16.79
C GLY A 277 -4.52 14.94 15.78
N VAL A 278 -5.55 14.63 15.00
CA VAL A 278 -5.43 13.75 13.85
C VAL A 278 -4.75 14.51 12.74
N GLY A 279 -3.69 13.94 12.15
CA GLY A 279 -3.00 14.60 11.04
C GLY A 279 -3.94 14.90 9.87
N TYR A 280 -3.84 16.09 9.29
CA TYR A 280 -4.68 16.48 8.16
C TYR A 280 -4.55 15.51 6.98
N PHE A 281 -3.34 15.02 6.75
CA PHE A 281 -3.04 14.08 5.67
C PHE A 281 -3.01 12.61 6.12
N ALA A 282 -3.21 12.31 7.41
CA ALA A 282 -3.27 10.91 7.89
C ALA A 282 -4.36 10.13 7.13
N TYR A 283 -4.06 8.90 6.73
CA TYR A 283 -4.87 8.07 5.82
C TYR A 283 -5.03 8.65 4.40
N GLY A 284 -4.25 9.66 4.06
CA GLY A 284 -4.17 10.22 2.72
C GLY A 284 -3.09 9.54 1.89
N LYS A 285 -2.80 10.10 0.73
CA LYS A 285 -1.84 9.54 -0.21
C LYS A 285 -0.83 10.57 -0.64
N VAL A 286 0.45 10.22 -0.57
CA VAL A 286 1.54 10.95 -1.23
C VAL A 286 1.79 10.31 -2.59
N THR A 287 1.99 11.14 -3.62
CA THR A 287 2.47 10.72 -4.94
C THR A 287 3.70 11.55 -5.29
N TRP A 288 4.82 10.88 -5.52
CA TRP A 288 6.07 11.54 -5.85
C TRP A 288 6.08 12.05 -7.29
N THR A 289 6.50 13.30 -7.48
CA THR A 289 6.56 13.97 -8.78
C THR A 289 7.99 14.21 -9.24
N SER A 290 8.98 14.07 -8.36
CA SER A 290 10.40 14.09 -8.70
C SER A 290 11.20 13.14 -7.79
N GLY A 291 12.51 13.04 -8.01
CA GLY A 291 13.40 12.13 -7.29
C GLY A 291 13.30 10.68 -7.75
N GLN A 292 13.95 9.78 -7.01
CA GLN A 292 14.01 8.34 -7.35
C GLN A 292 12.65 7.63 -7.20
N ASN A 293 11.76 8.20 -6.39
CA ASN A 293 10.42 7.67 -6.16
C ASN A 293 9.36 8.23 -7.13
N THR A 294 9.75 8.96 -8.19
CA THR A 294 8.81 9.56 -9.15
C THR A 294 7.80 8.56 -9.68
N GLY A 295 6.50 8.92 -9.64
CA GLY A 295 5.38 8.07 -10.07
C GLY A 295 4.88 7.09 -9.01
N TYR A 296 5.66 6.82 -7.96
CA TYR A 296 5.21 5.98 -6.85
C TYR A 296 4.31 6.75 -5.88
N SER A 297 3.42 6.02 -5.26
CA SER A 297 2.52 6.56 -4.24
C SER A 297 2.59 5.70 -2.97
N MET A 298 2.38 6.35 -1.82
CA MET A 298 2.31 5.69 -0.53
C MET A 298 1.26 6.35 0.35
N GLU A 299 0.60 5.56 1.17
CA GLU A 299 -0.33 6.06 2.18
C GLU A 299 0.41 6.80 3.30
N VAL A 300 -0.21 7.85 3.80
CA VAL A 300 0.29 8.62 4.94
C VAL A 300 -0.23 8.00 6.23
N ARG A 301 0.68 7.51 7.07
CA ARG A 301 0.35 7.01 8.40
C ARG A 301 -0.02 8.15 9.34
N ASN A 302 0.80 9.20 9.35
CA ASN A 302 0.62 10.34 10.24
C ASN A 302 1.15 11.62 9.61
N SER A 303 0.57 12.74 9.99
CA SER A 303 1.07 14.06 9.64
C SER A 303 0.80 15.06 10.77
N SER A 304 1.64 16.08 10.84
CA SER A 304 1.44 17.29 11.63
C SER A 304 1.86 18.47 10.77
N PRO A 305 1.51 19.71 11.11
CA PRO A 305 2.01 20.86 10.37
C PRO A 305 3.54 20.80 10.21
N GLY A 306 4.00 20.79 8.97
CA GLY A 306 5.42 20.70 8.63
C GLY A 306 6.04 19.30 8.70
N SER A 307 5.28 18.22 8.94
CA SER A 307 5.85 16.86 9.03
C SER A 307 4.92 15.80 8.45
N VAL A 308 5.50 14.82 7.76
CA VAL A 308 4.80 13.70 7.14
C VAL A 308 5.52 12.39 7.47
N THR A 309 4.76 11.36 7.82
CA THR A 309 5.23 9.98 8.02
C THR A 309 4.38 9.03 7.21
N LEU A 310 4.98 8.19 6.39
CA LEU A 310 4.30 7.21 5.54
C LEU A 310 3.86 5.97 6.33
N ALA A 311 2.93 5.22 5.77
CA ALA A 311 2.47 3.95 6.34
C ALA A 311 3.52 2.85 6.23
N MET A 312 4.24 2.82 5.10
CA MET A 312 5.35 1.90 4.84
C MET A 312 6.54 2.64 4.21
N PRO A 313 7.76 2.13 4.37
CA PRO A 313 8.93 2.72 3.74
C PRO A 313 8.81 2.73 2.22
N MET A 314 9.33 3.79 1.58
CA MET A 314 9.51 3.84 0.14
C MET A 314 10.63 2.89 -0.30
N THR A 315 10.59 2.45 -1.53
CA THR A 315 11.64 1.59 -2.11
C THR A 315 12.97 2.31 -2.24
N PHE A 316 12.93 3.56 -2.68
CA PHE A 316 14.12 4.39 -2.81
C PHE A 316 14.19 5.43 -1.70
N ALA A 317 15.41 5.82 -1.35
CA ALA A 317 15.63 6.85 -0.34
C ALA A 317 14.96 8.17 -0.73
N ILE A 318 14.29 8.79 0.23
CA ILE A 318 13.76 10.14 0.10
C ILE A 318 14.92 11.11 0.28
N ALA A 319 15.01 12.11 -0.58
CA ALA A 319 16.08 13.12 -0.54
C ALA A 319 15.50 14.54 -0.39
N PRO A 320 16.24 15.47 0.25
CA PRO A 320 15.86 16.88 0.24
C PRO A 320 15.73 17.41 -1.20
N GLY A 321 14.67 18.16 -1.46
CA GLY A 321 14.32 18.67 -2.79
C GLY A 321 13.39 17.76 -3.59
N ASP A 322 13.15 16.51 -3.19
CA ASP A 322 12.16 15.65 -3.85
C ASP A 322 10.77 16.29 -3.75
N ALA A 323 10.10 16.45 -4.89
CA ALA A 323 8.77 17.02 -4.97
C ALA A 323 7.70 15.93 -4.96
N TYR A 324 6.55 16.27 -4.39
CA TYR A 324 5.42 15.37 -4.28
C TYR A 324 4.08 16.12 -4.27
N THR A 325 3.01 15.40 -4.50
CA THR A 325 1.66 15.82 -4.19
C THR A 325 1.12 14.98 -3.03
N ILE A 326 0.36 15.61 -2.14
CA ILE A 326 -0.24 14.95 -0.99
C ILE A 326 -1.72 15.30 -0.91
N VAL A 327 -2.54 14.28 -0.67
CA VAL A 327 -4.00 14.42 -0.58
C VAL A 327 -4.42 14.22 0.87
N ALA A 328 -5.38 15.01 1.33
CA ALA A 328 -5.99 14.84 2.65
C ALA A 328 -6.52 13.42 2.86
N GLY A 329 -6.47 12.94 4.08
CA GLY A 329 -6.83 11.58 4.41
C GLY A 329 -8.27 11.39 4.89
N CYS A 330 -8.79 10.18 4.74
CA CYS A 330 -10.07 9.74 5.26
C CYS A 330 -9.92 8.38 5.95
N ASP A 331 -10.24 8.31 7.24
CA ASP A 331 -10.18 7.11 8.07
C ASP A 331 -11.35 6.14 7.84
N LYS A 332 -12.20 6.40 6.86
CA LYS A 332 -13.37 5.61 6.50
C LYS A 332 -14.47 5.54 7.57
N GLN A 333 -14.35 6.31 8.65
CA GLN A 333 -15.35 6.36 9.71
C GLN A 333 -16.54 7.23 9.34
N PHE A 334 -17.74 6.82 9.78
CA PHE A 334 -18.98 7.56 9.52
C PHE A 334 -18.94 8.98 10.08
N GLY A 335 -18.44 9.15 11.32
CA GLY A 335 -18.29 10.47 11.95
C GLY A 335 -17.39 11.40 11.15
N THR A 336 -16.24 10.94 10.69
CA THR A 336 -15.32 11.72 9.85
C THR A 336 -15.95 12.10 8.51
N CYS A 337 -16.68 11.17 7.89
CA CYS A 337 -17.39 11.44 6.64
C CYS A 337 -18.45 12.51 6.80
N ARG A 338 -19.21 12.47 7.92
CA ARG A 338 -20.26 13.44 8.25
C ARG A 338 -19.67 14.82 8.63
N ASP A 339 -18.79 14.83 9.63
CA ASP A 339 -18.41 16.05 10.35
C ASP A 339 -17.24 16.78 9.65
N ARG A 340 -16.24 16.04 9.19
CA ARG A 340 -15.07 16.63 8.54
C ARG A 340 -15.29 16.88 7.05
N TRP A 341 -15.87 15.91 6.35
CA TRP A 341 -15.96 15.95 4.89
C TRP A 341 -17.33 16.37 4.39
N SER A 342 -18.36 16.44 5.25
CA SER A 342 -19.75 16.78 4.88
C SER A 342 -20.23 15.95 3.67
N ASN A 343 -19.91 14.64 3.68
CA ASN A 343 -20.12 13.74 2.53
C ASN A 343 -20.97 12.51 2.88
N ILE A 344 -21.85 12.61 3.86
CA ILE A 344 -22.65 11.51 4.39
C ILE A 344 -23.49 10.78 3.33
N LEU A 345 -23.98 11.50 2.31
CA LEU A 345 -24.81 10.91 1.25
C LEU A 345 -24.04 9.88 0.39
N HIS A 346 -22.73 9.98 0.37
CA HIS A 346 -21.84 9.08 -0.36
C HIS A 346 -21.08 8.11 0.55
N PHE A 347 -21.48 8.02 1.82
CA PHE A 347 -20.94 7.01 2.73
C PHE A 347 -21.39 5.62 2.27
N ARG A 348 -20.45 4.69 2.15
CA ARG A 348 -20.65 3.33 1.63
C ARG A 348 -20.30 2.29 2.70
N GLY A 349 -20.84 2.45 3.87
CA GLY A 349 -20.76 1.52 4.99
C GLY A 349 -22.07 1.51 5.76
N GLU A 350 -22.20 0.59 6.69
CA GLU A 350 -23.38 0.40 7.51
C GLU A 350 -23.00 0.63 9.00
N PRO A 351 -22.93 1.91 9.45
CA PRO A 351 -22.34 2.28 10.74
C PRO A 351 -23.07 1.73 11.97
N TYR A 352 -24.30 1.25 11.78
CA TYR A 352 -25.17 0.75 12.86
C TYR A 352 -25.35 -0.77 12.82
N ILE A 353 -24.52 -1.51 12.09
CA ILE A 353 -24.56 -2.97 12.14
C ILE A 353 -24.24 -3.43 13.57
N PRO A 354 -25.07 -4.33 14.15
CA PRO A 354 -24.77 -4.93 15.45
C PRO A 354 -23.43 -5.68 15.40
N GLY A 355 -22.60 -5.45 16.41
CA GLY A 355 -21.37 -6.22 16.59
C GLY A 355 -21.65 -7.68 16.97
N PRO A 356 -20.64 -8.57 16.91
CA PRO A 356 -20.79 -9.98 17.31
C PRO A 356 -21.37 -10.15 18.71
N ASP A 357 -21.02 -9.26 19.62
CA ASP A 357 -21.52 -9.28 21.01
C ASP A 357 -23.04 -9.04 21.13
N THR A 358 -23.62 -8.30 20.18
CA THR A 358 -25.05 -8.04 20.16
C THR A 358 -25.85 -9.25 19.67
N ILE A 359 -25.23 -10.04 18.75
CA ILE A 359 -25.83 -11.27 18.21
C ILE A 359 -25.87 -12.37 19.28
N LEU A 360 -24.94 -12.35 20.23
CA LEU A 360 -24.82 -13.33 21.31
C LEU A 360 -25.65 -12.98 22.56
N ARG A 361 -26.27 -11.79 22.61
CA ARG A 361 -27.19 -11.44 23.72
C ARG A 361 -28.49 -12.21 23.60
N PRO A 362 -28.95 -12.88 24.67
CA PRO A 362 -30.28 -13.47 24.65
C PRO A 362 -31.33 -12.42 24.36
N LEU A 363 -32.29 -12.74 23.48
CA LEU A 363 -33.48 -11.91 23.26
C LEU A 363 -34.32 -12.00 24.51
N GLY A 364 -34.18 -11.06 25.44
CA GLY A 364 -35.06 -11.05 26.63
C GLY A 364 -34.49 -10.42 27.91
N ASP A 365 -33.77 -9.30 27.83
CA ASP A 365 -33.56 -8.42 29.01
C ASP A 365 -33.81 -6.97 28.59
#